data_d6ec6324bd9243bfc2631047753119fe
#
_entry.id   d6ec6324bd9243bfc2631047753119fe
#
_cell.length_a   1.000
_cell.length_b   1.000
_cell.length_c   1.000
_cell.angle_alpha   90.00
_cell.angle_beta   90.00
_cell.angle_gamma   90.00
#
_symmetry.space_group_name_H-M   'P 1'
#
loop_
_entity.id
_entity.type
_entity.pdbx_description
1 polymer ?
#
loop_
_entity_poly.entity_id
_entity_poly.type
_entity_poly.pdbx_seq_one_letter_code
_entity_poly.pdbx_strand_id
1 'polypeptide(L)'
;HVNAHTAGGVMEGGYLGFAELQYVHAPLKDERLVAFLSDGAFEEQRGSDWAPRWWRAEDSGLVSPIIILNGRRIEQRSQISQQGGERWLDRHLRLNGFDPVALDGRDPASIAWGIHVMESRLQAGAAVPDADVRLPYGIAETVKGFGFPGAGTNASHNLPLPGNPAKDAEARALFNEGTAALFVAASELDEAIAALNSHDLQQRVRERDHALADRQVDPPRAPAIADRTVGGESSPMTALDEQFVAIAEANPGLRVRVGNPDELRSNKLDRTLDAMKHRVHEPEPGVAESPTG
;
A
#
# COMPACT_ATOMS: atom_id res chain seq x y z
N HIS A 1 4.33 7.77 7.39
CA HIS A 1 3.47 6.65 7.74
C HIS A 1 2.09 6.84 7.12
N VAL A 2 1.73 5.94 6.23
CA VAL A 2 0.38 5.87 5.67
C VAL A 2 -0.45 5.04 6.63
N ASN A 3 -1.57 5.56 7.09
CA ASN A 3 -2.49 4.84 7.97
C ASN A 3 -3.79 4.49 7.24
N ALA A 4 -4.62 3.67 7.87
CA ALA A 4 -5.89 3.21 7.30
C ALA A 4 -6.91 4.35 7.01
N HIS A 5 -6.69 5.53 7.55
CA HIS A 5 -7.52 6.70 7.29
C HIS A 5 -7.04 7.53 6.10
N THR A 6 -5.88 7.19 5.57
CA THR A 6 -5.40 7.82 4.34
C THR A 6 -6.17 7.20 3.20
N ALA A 7 -7.19 7.88 2.74
CA ALA A 7 -7.95 7.46 1.57
C ALA A 7 -7.00 7.21 0.39
N GLY A 8 -7.29 6.25 -0.43
CA GLY A 8 -6.37 5.83 -1.47
C GLY A 8 -5.24 4.91 -0.97
N GLY A 9 -5.20 4.64 0.35
CA GLY A 9 -4.18 3.78 0.93
C GLY A 9 -4.11 2.38 0.35
N VAL A 10 -5.22 1.86 -0.09
CA VAL A 10 -5.31 0.49 -0.61
C VAL A 10 -5.08 0.43 -2.12
N MET A 11 -5.54 1.45 -2.85
CA MET A 11 -5.54 1.44 -4.30
C MET A 11 -4.34 2.21 -4.88
N GLU A 12 -4.50 2.98 -5.91
CA GLU A 12 -3.38 3.62 -6.60
C GLU A 12 -2.49 4.46 -5.68
N GLY A 13 -3.09 5.27 -4.81
CA GLY A 13 -2.32 6.11 -3.90
C GLY A 13 -1.56 5.30 -2.85
N GLY A 14 -2.19 4.27 -2.29
CA GLY A 14 -1.59 3.48 -1.23
C GLY A 14 -0.54 2.50 -1.73
N TYR A 15 -0.85 1.74 -2.76
CA TYR A 15 0.12 0.80 -3.31
C TYR A 15 1.31 1.50 -3.94
N LEU A 16 1.07 2.55 -4.69
CA LEU A 16 2.15 3.36 -5.25
C LEU A 16 2.97 3.99 -4.13
N GLY A 17 2.32 4.50 -3.08
CA GLY A 17 3.01 5.04 -1.93
C GLY A 17 3.84 3.99 -1.18
N PHE A 18 3.32 2.78 -0.99
CA PHE A 18 4.07 1.70 -0.37
C PHE A 18 5.22 1.21 -1.25
N ALA A 19 4.99 1.03 -2.53
CA ALA A 19 6.03 0.66 -3.47
C ALA A 19 7.11 1.73 -3.56
N GLU A 20 6.72 3.00 -3.55
CA GLU A 20 7.65 4.12 -3.53
C GLU A 20 8.47 4.18 -2.25
N LEU A 21 7.85 3.97 -1.09
CA LEU A 21 8.56 3.88 0.17
C LEU A 21 9.60 2.76 0.14
N GLN A 22 9.24 1.60 -0.35
CA GLN A 22 10.19 0.48 -0.48
C GLN A 22 11.28 0.78 -1.49
N TYR A 23 10.92 1.34 -2.63
CA TYR A 23 11.89 1.64 -3.70
C TYR A 23 12.84 2.78 -3.34
N VAL A 24 12.33 3.83 -2.71
CA VAL A 24 13.09 5.06 -2.44
C VAL A 24 13.70 5.08 -1.04
N HIS A 25 12.98 4.57 -0.06
CA HIS A 25 13.29 4.77 1.36
C HIS A 25 13.64 3.50 2.12
N ALA A 26 13.41 2.33 1.58
CA ALA A 26 13.79 1.07 2.19
C ALA A 26 14.88 0.36 1.36
N PRO A 27 16.03 0.98 1.16
CA PRO A 27 17.11 0.38 0.39
C PRO A 27 17.87 -0.66 1.20
N LEU A 28 17.35 -1.04 2.34
CA LEU A 28 17.95 -2.07 3.17
C LEU A 28 17.72 -3.39 2.46
N LYS A 29 18.82 -3.97 2.04
CA LYS A 29 18.87 -5.28 1.42
C LYS A 29 18.13 -6.25 2.33
N ASP A 30 17.22 -7.01 1.76
CA ASP A 30 16.42 -8.03 2.44
C ASP A 30 15.27 -7.50 3.33
N GLU A 31 14.98 -6.20 3.36
CA GLU A 31 13.77 -5.69 3.99
C GLU A 31 12.57 -5.74 3.05
N ARG A 32 11.40 -5.96 3.63
CA ARG A 32 10.12 -5.95 2.91
C ARG A 32 9.09 -5.14 3.68
N LEU A 33 8.22 -4.52 2.92
CA LEU A 33 7.08 -3.80 3.47
C LEU A 33 5.87 -4.73 3.53
N VAL A 34 5.33 -4.93 4.72
CA VAL A 34 4.05 -5.61 4.93
C VAL A 34 3.03 -4.57 5.34
N ALA A 35 1.92 -4.48 4.61
CA ALA A 35 0.86 -3.51 4.88
C ALA A 35 -0.42 -4.23 5.34
N PHE A 36 -0.91 -3.90 6.54
CA PHE A 36 -2.20 -4.38 7.03
C PHE A 36 -3.30 -3.38 6.67
N LEU A 37 -4.33 -3.84 6.00
CA LEU A 37 -5.39 -3.04 5.42
C LEU A 37 -6.76 -3.51 5.92
N SER A 38 -7.73 -2.60 6.01
CA SER A 38 -9.10 -2.92 6.41
C SER A 38 -9.97 -3.23 5.19
N ASP A 39 -10.85 -4.23 5.32
CA ASP A 39 -11.88 -4.54 4.33
C ASP A 39 -12.84 -3.36 4.08
N GLY A 40 -13.16 -2.59 5.11
CA GLY A 40 -13.97 -1.39 4.97
C GLY A 40 -13.30 -0.31 4.13
N ALA A 41 -12.00 -0.08 4.32
CA ALA A 41 -11.24 0.87 3.52
C ALA A 41 -11.13 0.41 2.05
N PHE A 42 -10.95 -0.89 1.83
CA PHE A 42 -10.93 -1.47 0.49
C PHE A 42 -12.25 -1.23 -0.27
N GLU A 43 -13.39 -1.38 0.38
CA GLU A 43 -14.70 -1.13 -0.23
C GLU A 43 -14.94 0.31 -0.64
N GLU A 44 -14.41 1.26 0.10
CA GLU A 44 -14.57 2.69 -0.16
C GLU A 44 -13.78 3.16 -1.39
N GLN A 45 -12.82 2.36 -1.81
CA GLN A 45 -11.88 2.67 -2.90
C GLN A 45 -12.21 1.97 -4.21
N ARG A 46 -13.38 1.39 -4.35
CA ARG A 46 -13.75 0.54 -5.50
C ARG A 46 -13.56 1.17 -6.88
N GLY A 47 -13.60 2.49 -6.98
CA GLY A 47 -13.44 3.18 -8.26
C GLY A 47 -12.04 3.06 -8.86
N SER A 48 -11.02 2.81 -8.05
CA SER A 48 -9.64 2.67 -8.49
C SER A 48 -9.17 1.21 -8.64
N ASP A 49 -10.06 0.23 -8.42
CA ASP A 49 -9.74 -1.20 -8.54
C ASP A 49 -9.56 -1.68 -9.98
N TRP A 50 -9.86 -0.85 -10.93
CA TRP A 50 -9.90 -1.20 -12.35
C TRP A 50 -8.55 -1.20 -13.02
N ALA A 51 -7.61 -0.37 -12.54
CA ALA A 51 -6.33 -0.26 -13.17
C ALA A 51 -5.58 -1.59 -13.13
N PRO A 52 -5.02 -2.06 -14.23
CA PRO A 52 -4.19 -3.25 -14.24
C PRO A 52 -3.12 -3.15 -13.17
N ARG A 53 -2.92 -4.24 -12.44
CA ARG A 53 -1.95 -4.31 -11.35
C ARG A 53 -0.82 -5.23 -11.77
N TRP A 54 0.21 -4.65 -12.33
CA TRP A 54 1.49 -5.33 -12.50
C TRP A 54 2.59 -4.55 -11.79
N TRP A 55 3.53 -5.26 -11.26
CA TRP A 55 4.60 -4.72 -10.46
C TRP A 55 5.93 -5.25 -10.95
N ARG A 56 6.89 -4.37 -11.06
CA ARG A 56 8.26 -4.71 -11.42
C ARG A 56 9.17 -4.34 -10.27
N ALA A 57 10.05 -5.25 -9.88
CA ALA A 57 10.97 -5.02 -8.77
C ALA A 57 11.90 -3.82 -9.03
N GLU A 58 12.25 -3.61 -10.31
CA GLU A 58 13.20 -2.59 -10.74
C GLU A 58 12.66 -1.17 -10.67
N ASP A 59 11.36 -1.00 -10.85
CA ASP A 59 10.80 0.33 -11.02
C ASP A 59 9.63 0.68 -10.08
N SER A 60 8.89 -0.31 -9.59
CA SER A 60 7.70 -0.08 -8.76
C SER A 60 7.91 -0.39 -7.29
N GLY A 61 8.95 -1.14 -6.94
CA GLY A 61 9.11 -1.74 -5.63
C GLY A 61 8.09 -2.83 -5.37
N LEU A 62 8.23 -3.54 -4.27
CA LEU A 62 7.37 -4.67 -3.92
C LEU A 62 6.84 -4.49 -2.50
N VAL A 63 5.59 -4.89 -2.28
CA VAL A 63 4.90 -4.82 -0.99
C VAL A 63 4.03 -6.05 -0.81
N SER A 64 3.89 -6.51 0.44
CA SER A 64 3.01 -7.61 0.82
C SER A 64 1.79 -7.06 1.56
N PRO A 65 0.69 -6.76 0.88
CA PRO A 65 -0.53 -6.30 1.52
C PRO A 65 -1.30 -7.46 2.12
N ILE A 66 -1.86 -7.25 3.31
CA ILE A 66 -2.75 -8.19 3.99
C ILE A 66 -4.04 -7.46 4.34
N ILE A 67 -5.14 -7.91 3.77
CA ILE A 67 -6.47 -7.39 4.13
C ILE A 67 -6.97 -8.10 5.38
N ILE A 68 -7.39 -7.34 6.36
CA ILE A 68 -8.07 -7.85 7.54
C ILE A 68 -9.56 -7.90 7.23
N LEU A 69 -10.01 -9.08 6.83
CA LEU A 69 -11.41 -9.33 6.47
C LEU A 69 -12.22 -9.66 7.73
N ASN A 70 -12.57 -8.62 8.49
CA ASN A 70 -13.33 -8.78 9.72
C ASN A 70 -14.85 -8.72 9.54
N GLY A 71 -15.31 -8.46 8.33
CA GLY A 71 -16.71 -8.51 7.93
C GLY A 71 -17.53 -7.29 8.31
N ARG A 72 -16.93 -6.25 8.90
CA ARG A 72 -17.70 -5.11 9.42
C ARG A 72 -17.03 -3.78 9.17
N ARG A 73 -17.85 -2.80 8.82
CA ARG A 73 -17.54 -1.36 8.86
C ARG A 73 -17.91 -0.80 10.25
N ILE A 74 -18.06 0.50 10.36
CA ILE A 74 -18.38 1.15 11.65
C ILE A 74 -19.77 0.70 12.14
N GLU A 75 -20.79 0.85 11.31
CA GLU A 75 -22.19 0.64 11.70
C GLU A 75 -22.90 -0.48 10.92
N GLN A 76 -22.18 -1.13 9.98
CA GLN A 76 -22.81 -2.13 9.11
C GLN A 76 -21.83 -3.26 8.75
N ARG A 77 -22.36 -4.33 8.20
CA ARG A 77 -21.55 -5.38 7.59
C ARG A 77 -20.85 -4.83 6.34
N SER A 78 -19.61 -5.29 6.10
CA SER A 78 -18.93 -5.01 4.85
C SER A 78 -19.68 -5.64 3.66
N GLN A 79 -19.62 -5.01 2.49
CA GLN A 79 -20.24 -5.58 1.29
C GLN A 79 -19.52 -6.86 0.85
N ILE A 80 -18.21 -6.90 1.00
CA ILE A 80 -17.41 -8.10 0.76
C ILE A 80 -17.98 -9.28 1.52
N SER A 81 -18.24 -9.13 2.82
CA SER A 81 -18.86 -10.19 3.64
C SER A 81 -20.25 -10.59 3.18
N GLN A 82 -21.03 -9.63 2.69
CA GLN A 82 -22.38 -9.89 2.19
C GLN A 82 -22.41 -10.61 0.84
N GLN A 83 -21.33 -10.52 0.08
CA GLN A 83 -21.20 -11.13 -1.25
C GLN A 83 -20.44 -12.45 -1.25
N GLY A 84 -19.99 -12.92 -0.11
CA GLY A 84 -19.33 -14.21 0.02
C GLY A 84 -17.96 -14.19 0.69
N GLY A 85 -17.59 -13.05 1.29
CA GLY A 85 -16.41 -12.93 2.13
C GLY A 85 -15.12 -13.20 1.39
N GLU A 86 -14.24 -14.01 1.99
CA GLU A 86 -12.95 -14.41 1.44
C GLU A 86 -13.05 -14.93 0.01
N ARG A 87 -14.02 -15.80 -0.26
CA ARG A 87 -14.19 -16.40 -1.59
C ARG A 87 -14.51 -15.38 -2.70
N TRP A 88 -15.27 -14.34 -2.37
CA TRP A 88 -15.55 -13.25 -3.30
C TRP A 88 -14.29 -12.40 -3.51
N LEU A 89 -13.60 -12.06 -2.43
CA LEU A 89 -12.41 -11.24 -2.48
C LEU A 89 -11.25 -11.94 -3.22
N ASP A 90 -11.06 -13.23 -3.01
CA ASP A 90 -10.07 -14.02 -3.77
C ASP A 90 -10.29 -13.91 -5.29
N ARG A 91 -11.55 -14.08 -5.74
CA ARG A 91 -11.88 -13.96 -7.16
C ARG A 91 -11.69 -12.54 -7.69
N HIS A 92 -12.08 -11.55 -6.90
CA HIS A 92 -11.91 -10.15 -7.25
C HIS A 92 -10.42 -9.78 -7.40
N LEU A 93 -9.59 -10.21 -6.48
CA LEU A 93 -8.15 -9.97 -6.52
C LEU A 93 -7.50 -10.67 -7.73
N ARG A 94 -7.86 -11.91 -8.01
CA ARG A 94 -7.34 -12.63 -9.20
C ARG A 94 -7.75 -11.96 -10.51
N LEU A 95 -8.98 -11.47 -10.60
CA LEU A 95 -9.45 -10.74 -11.76
C LEU A 95 -8.62 -9.46 -12.01
N ASN A 96 -8.17 -8.84 -10.93
CA ASN A 96 -7.33 -7.64 -10.98
C ASN A 96 -5.81 -7.96 -11.04
N GLY A 97 -5.41 -9.19 -11.30
CA GLY A 97 -4.01 -9.56 -11.51
C GLY A 97 -3.17 -9.78 -10.25
N PHE A 98 -3.81 -9.84 -9.07
CA PHE A 98 -3.13 -10.21 -7.83
C PHE A 98 -3.05 -11.73 -7.64
N ASP A 99 -2.22 -12.16 -6.69
CA ASP A 99 -2.05 -13.56 -6.28
C ASP A 99 -2.47 -13.74 -4.81
N PRO A 100 -3.77 -13.97 -4.53
CA PRO A 100 -4.27 -14.03 -3.16
C PRO A 100 -3.77 -15.25 -2.38
N VAL A 101 -3.57 -15.04 -1.07
CA VAL A 101 -3.17 -16.03 -0.08
C VAL A 101 -4.20 -16.00 1.06
N ALA A 102 -4.96 -17.08 1.24
CA ALA A 102 -5.93 -17.19 2.33
C ALA A 102 -5.22 -17.43 3.67
N LEU A 103 -5.63 -16.70 4.70
CA LEU A 103 -5.04 -16.74 6.04
C LEU A 103 -6.14 -16.80 7.12
N ASP A 104 -5.91 -17.54 8.19
CA ASP A 104 -6.72 -17.38 9.39
C ASP A 104 -6.23 -16.15 10.17
N GLY A 105 -7.01 -15.08 10.13
CA GLY A 105 -6.69 -13.82 10.82
C GLY A 105 -6.82 -13.88 12.35
N ARG A 106 -7.21 -15.04 12.91
CA ARG A 106 -7.28 -15.31 14.35
C ARG A 106 -6.05 -16.06 14.85
N ASP A 107 -5.21 -16.55 13.94
CA ASP A 107 -4.02 -17.33 14.24
C ASP A 107 -2.75 -16.57 13.84
N PRO A 108 -1.95 -16.09 14.80
CA PRO A 108 -0.68 -15.42 14.49
C PRO A 108 0.30 -16.29 13.68
N ALA A 109 0.25 -17.62 13.85
CA ALA A 109 1.09 -18.52 13.08
C ALA A 109 0.70 -18.55 11.60
N SER A 110 -0.61 -18.48 11.31
CA SER A 110 -1.12 -18.35 9.95
C SER A 110 -0.67 -17.04 9.29
N ILE A 111 -0.68 -15.93 10.02
CA ILE A 111 -0.18 -14.65 9.53
C ILE A 111 1.32 -14.71 9.23
N ALA A 112 2.12 -15.25 10.14
CA ALA A 112 3.56 -15.40 9.97
C ALA A 112 3.90 -16.29 8.76
N TRP A 113 3.20 -17.42 8.62
CA TRP A 113 3.32 -18.29 7.46
C TRP A 113 2.95 -17.57 6.16
N GLY A 114 1.85 -16.82 6.18
CA GLY A 114 1.39 -16.06 5.02
C GLY A 114 2.41 -15.02 4.56
N ILE A 115 3.01 -14.27 5.49
CA ILE A 115 4.08 -13.32 5.19
C ILE A 115 5.25 -14.04 4.52
N HIS A 116 5.67 -15.18 5.06
CA HIS A 116 6.76 -15.98 4.49
C HIS A 116 6.44 -16.48 3.07
N VAL A 117 5.21 -16.97 2.85
CA VAL A 117 4.77 -17.44 1.51
C VAL A 117 4.75 -16.28 0.51
N MET A 118 4.17 -15.15 0.90
CA MET A 118 4.11 -13.96 0.04
C MET A 118 5.53 -13.47 -0.32
N GLU A 119 6.41 -13.40 0.65
CA GLU A 119 7.81 -13.02 0.46
C GLU A 119 8.52 -13.96 -0.53
N SER A 120 8.35 -15.26 -0.37
CA SER A 120 8.94 -16.26 -1.26
C SER A 120 8.46 -16.11 -2.71
N ARG A 121 7.16 -15.78 -2.90
CA ARG A 121 6.60 -15.52 -4.23
C ARG A 121 7.14 -14.23 -4.85
N LEU A 122 7.27 -13.17 -4.07
CA LEU A 122 7.86 -11.91 -4.51
C LEU A 122 9.32 -12.09 -4.94
N GLN A 123 10.11 -12.81 -4.15
CA GLN A 123 11.51 -13.09 -4.48
C GLN A 123 11.64 -13.91 -5.75
N ALA A 124 10.80 -14.93 -5.92
CA ALA A 124 10.79 -15.74 -7.13
C ALA A 124 10.43 -14.93 -8.38
N GLY A 125 9.43 -14.04 -8.28
CA GLY A 125 9.06 -13.14 -9.36
C GLY A 125 10.14 -12.11 -9.69
N ALA A 126 10.72 -11.50 -8.67
CA ALA A 126 11.78 -10.50 -8.82
C ALA A 126 13.09 -11.07 -9.40
N ALA A 127 13.30 -12.37 -9.30
CA ALA A 127 14.48 -13.04 -9.87
C ALA A 127 14.41 -13.20 -11.40
N VAL A 128 13.24 -12.98 -12.01
CA VAL A 128 13.05 -13.06 -13.46
C VAL A 128 13.17 -11.65 -14.05
N PRO A 129 14.19 -11.36 -14.86
CA PRO A 129 14.35 -10.07 -15.50
C PRO A 129 13.13 -9.71 -16.36
N ASP A 130 12.73 -8.45 -16.32
CA ASP A 130 11.61 -7.89 -17.09
C ASP A 130 10.25 -8.57 -16.88
N ALA A 131 10.12 -9.41 -15.85
CA ALA A 131 8.85 -10.05 -15.53
C ALA A 131 7.92 -9.12 -14.77
N ASP A 132 6.64 -9.17 -15.14
CA ASP A 132 5.58 -8.62 -14.32
C ASP A 132 5.42 -9.47 -13.07
N VAL A 133 5.56 -8.87 -11.92
CA VAL A 133 5.35 -9.55 -10.64
C VAL A 133 3.89 -9.41 -10.23
N ARG A 134 3.16 -10.53 -10.20
CA ARG A 134 1.85 -10.53 -9.56
C ARG A 134 2.02 -10.37 -8.07
N LEU A 135 1.48 -9.27 -7.54
CA LEU A 135 1.58 -9.00 -6.12
C LEU A 135 0.79 -10.04 -5.33
N PRO A 136 1.43 -10.80 -4.43
CA PRO A 136 0.69 -11.63 -3.51
C PRO A 136 -0.14 -10.74 -2.57
N TYR A 137 -1.32 -11.20 -2.22
CA TYR A 137 -2.27 -10.46 -1.41
C TYR A 137 -2.82 -11.36 -0.32
N GLY A 138 -2.47 -11.10 0.93
CA GLY A 138 -3.01 -11.84 2.07
C GLY A 138 -4.47 -11.47 2.33
N ILE A 139 -5.32 -12.49 2.52
CA ILE A 139 -6.71 -12.32 2.97
C ILE A 139 -6.80 -12.97 4.34
N ALA A 140 -6.73 -12.17 5.40
CA ALA A 140 -6.81 -12.62 6.77
C ALA A 140 -8.26 -12.57 7.26
N GLU A 141 -8.99 -13.67 7.11
CA GLU A 141 -10.36 -13.76 7.57
C GLU A 141 -10.43 -13.84 9.10
N THR A 142 -11.21 -12.98 9.69
CA THR A 142 -11.37 -12.88 11.14
C THR A 142 -12.75 -12.34 11.53
N VAL A 143 -12.94 -12.09 12.82
CA VAL A 143 -14.16 -11.50 13.36
C VAL A 143 -13.82 -10.20 14.05
N LYS A 144 -14.54 -9.13 13.72
CA LYS A 144 -14.33 -7.83 14.36
C LYS A 144 -14.49 -7.94 15.88
N GLY A 145 -13.48 -7.50 16.64
CA GLY A 145 -13.46 -7.62 18.09
C GLY A 145 -13.14 -9.04 18.60
N PHE A 146 -12.53 -9.89 17.78
CA PHE A 146 -12.16 -11.26 18.15
C PHE A 146 -11.47 -11.30 19.52
N GLY A 147 -11.90 -12.24 20.35
CA GLY A 147 -11.36 -12.44 21.70
C GLY A 147 -11.97 -11.56 22.79
N PHE A 148 -12.91 -10.66 22.47
CA PHE A 148 -13.56 -9.79 23.45
C PHE A 148 -15.10 -9.94 23.40
N PRO A 149 -15.84 -9.73 24.52
CA PRO A 149 -17.29 -9.72 24.53
C PRO A 149 -17.88 -8.79 23.47
N GLY A 150 -18.92 -9.24 22.77
CA GLY A 150 -19.52 -8.47 21.66
C GLY A 150 -18.82 -8.62 20.31
N ALA A 151 -17.83 -9.52 20.19
CA ALA A 151 -17.21 -9.84 18.92
C ALA A 151 -18.23 -10.16 17.82
N GLY A 152 -17.98 -9.71 16.59
CA GLY A 152 -18.86 -9.91 15.44
C GLY A 152 -20.07 -8.98 15.38
N THR A 153 -20.22 -8.06 16.30
CA THR A 153 -21.28 -7.04 16.27
C THR A 153 -20.74 -5.67 15.83
N ASN A 154 -21.64 -4.75 15.47
CA ASN A 154 -21.24 -3.37 15.16
C ASN A 154 -20.68 -2.64 16.38
N ALA A 155 -21.14 -3.00 17.59
CA ALA A 155 -20.64 -2.44 18.84
C ALA A 155 -19.14 -2.69 19.05
N SER A 156 -18.57 -3.73 18.44
CA SER A 156 -17.12 -4.01 18.49
C SER A 156 -16.25 -2.93 17.84
N HIS A 157 -16.83 -1.92 17.19
CA HIS A 157 -16.06 -0.78 16.69
C HIS A 157 -15.54 0.09 17.83
N ASN A 158 -16.33 0.23 18.86
CA ASN A 158 -15.95 0.84 20.14
C ASN A 158 -15.87 -0.25 21.20
N LEU A 159 -15.69 0.11 22.46
CA LEU A 159 -15.74 -0.86 23.55
C LEU A 159 -17.18 -1.30 23.77
N PRO A 160 -17.58 -2.56 23.45
CA PRO A 160 -18.99 -3.00 23.47
C PRO A 160 -19.45 -3.36 24.88
N LEU A 161 -19.45 -2.41 25.78
CA LEU A 161 -19.86 -2.55 27.15
C LEU A 161 -21.13 -1.72 27.44
N PRO A 162 -21.98 -2.15 28.38
CA PRO A 162 -23.20 -1.43 28.73
C PRO A 162 -22.94 -0.07 29.38
N GLY A 163 -21.74 0.18 29.88
CA GLY A 163 -21.34 1.42 30.53
C GLY A 163 -19.84 1.56 30.70
N ASN A 164 -19.43 2.58 31.43
CA ASN A 164 -18.03 2.79 31.76
C ASN A 164 -17.57 1.81 32.86
N PRO A 165 -16.60 0.92 32.60
CA PRO A 165 -16.18 -0.11 33.55
C PRO A 165 -15.55 0.47 34.85
N ALA A 166 -15.11 1.72 34.83
CA ALA A 166 -14.67 2.39 36.05
C ALA A 166 -15.81 2.74 37.02
N LYS A 167 -17.04 2.90 36.47
CA LYS A 167 -18.20 3.38 37.23
C LYS A 167 -19.34 2.37 37.32
N ASP A 168 -19.44 1.47 36.37
CA ASP A 168 -20.50 0.47 36.24
C ASP A 168 -19.97 -0.92 36.56
N ALA A 169 -20.65 -1.64 37.46
CA ALA A 169 -20.18 -2.95 37.93
C ALA A 169 -20.36 -4.06 36.88
N GLU A 170 -21.45 -4.02 36.08
CA GLU A 170 -21.69 -4.98 35.02
C GLU A 170 -20.70 -4.78 33.88
N ALA A 171 -20.50 -3.54 33.46
CA ALA A 171 -19.49 -3.20 32.46
C ALA A 171 -18.08 -3.64 32.91
N ARG A 172 -17.77 -3.50 34.19
CA ARG A 172 -16.48 -3.94 34.78
C ARG A 172 -16.33 -5.45 34.75
N ALA A 173 -17.38 -6.19 35.05
CA ALA A 173 -17.35 -7.66 35.01
C ALA A 173 -17.08 -8.15 33.57
N LEU A 174 -17.78 -7.61 32.58
CA LEU A 174 -17.58 -7.94 31.16
C LEU A 174 -16.20 -7.52 30.67
N PHE A 175 -15.72 -6.35 31.10
CA PHE A 175 -14.38 -5.90 30.77
C PHE A 175 -13.31 -6.85 31.31
N ASN A 176 -13.44 -7.24 32.59
CA ASN A 176 -12.49 -8.18 33.21
C ASN A 176 -12.54 -9.57 32.57
N GLU A 177 -13.70 -10.05 32.19
CA GLU A 177 -13.85 -11.29 31.43
C GLU A 177 -13.12 -11.23 30.09
N GLY A 178 -13.36 -10.17 29.30
CA GLY A 178 -12.71 -9.97 28.01
C GLY A 178 -11.19 -9.82 28.12
N THR A 179 -10.72 -9.05 29.10
CA THR A 179 -9.29 -8.84 29.30
C THR A 179 -8.58 -10.06 29.87
N ALA A 180 -9.27 -10.92 30.61
CA ALA A 180 -8.69 -12.17 31.11
C ALA A 180 -8.24 -13.09 29.97
N ALA A 181 -8.94 -13.08 28.83
CA ALA A 181 -8.57 -13.84 27.63
C ALA A 181 -7.31 -13.27 26.94
N LEU A 182 -6.94 -12.02 27.23
CA LEU A 182 -5.77 -11.35 26.70
C LEU A 182 -4.57 -11.36 27.67
N PHE A 183 -4.74 -12.04 28.80
CA PHE A 183 -3.68 -12.10 29.81
C PHE A 183 -2.48 -12.87 29.27
N VAL A 184 -1.31 -12.26 29.35
CA VAL A 184 -0.02 -12.87 29.06
C VAL A 184 0.82 -12.86 30.33
N ALA A 185 1.42 -13.98 30.70
CA ALA A 185 2.28 -14.06 31.87
C ALA A 185 3.49 -13.13 31.75
N ALA A 186 3.93 -12.55 32.86
CA ALA A 186 5.07 -11.62 32.84
C ALA A 186 6.34 -12.25 32.24
N SER A 187 6.58 -13.53 32.49
CA SER A 187 7.71 -14.27 31.90
C SER A 187 7.65 -14.35 30.38
N GLU A 188 6.45 -14.59 29.82
CA GLU A 188 6.24 -14.59 28.36
C GLU A 188 6.43 -13.20 27.75
N LEU A 189 5.97 -12.16 28.44
CA LEU A 189 6.21 -10.77 28.03
C LEU A 189 7.71 -10.44 28.04
N ASP A 190 8.42 -10.85 29.08
CA ASP A 190 9.86 -10.63 29.17
C ASP A 190 10.63 -11.36 28.06
N GLU A 191 10.23 -12.59 27.71
CA GLU A 191 10.79 -13.33 26.59
C GLU A 191 10.49 -12.65 25.24
N ALA A 192 9.25 -12.19 25.02
CA ALA A 192 8.87 -11.48 23.82
C ALA A 192 9.63 -10.12 23.71
N ILE A 193 9.75 -9.38 24.79
CA ILE A 193 10.52 -8.14 24.84
C ILE A 193 11.99 -8.41 24.54
N ALA A 194 12.59 -9.46 25.10
CA ALA A 194 13.97 -9.84 24.81
C ALA A 194 14.15 -10.22 23.33
N ALA A 195 13.21 -10.96 22.75
CA ALA A 195 13.22 -11.32 21.33
C ALA A 195 13.12 -10.10 20.43
N LEU A 196 12.22 -9.16 20.72
CA LEU A 196 12.06 -7.91 19.97
C LEU A 196 13.29 -7.00 20.12
N ASN A 197 13.85 -6.88 21.34
CA ASN A 197 15.05 -6.09 21.58
C ASN A 197 16.30 -6.70 20.92
N SER A 198 16.34 -8.00 20.68
CA SER A 198 17.45 -8.64 19.95
C SER A 198 17.62 -8.06 18.56
N HIS A 199 16.52 -7.59 17.95
CA HIS A 199 16.52 -6.90 16.67
C HIS A 199 17.24 -5.55 16.76
N ASP A 200 17.02 -4.77 17.82
CA ASP A 200 17.72 -3.51 18.07
C ASP A 200 19.22 -3.72 18.38
N LEU A 201 19.56 -4.86 18.98
CA LEU A 201 20.94 -5.22 19.28
C LEU A 201 21.78 -5.63 18.05
N GLN A 202 21.15 -5.86 16.92
CA GLN A 202 21.84 -6.19 15.65
C GLN A 202 22.56 -4.99 15.03
N GLN A 203 22.71 -3.88 15.75
CA GLN A 203 23.34 -2.64 15.28
C GLN A 203 22.70 -2.09 14.00
N ARG A 204 21.43 -2.34 13.84
CA ARG A 204 20.68 -1.76 12.75
C ARG A 204 20.69 -0.25 12.85
N VAL A 205 21.03 0.40 11.75
CA VAL A 205 20.96 1.86 11.66
C VAL A 205 19.49 2.27 11.85
N ARG A 206 19.23 3.18 12.78
CA ARG A 206 17.88 3.72 12.99
C ARG A 206 17.46 4.49 11.75
N GLU A 207 16.18 4.47 11.42
CA GLU A 207 15.62 5.20 10.26
C GLU A 207 16.11 6.66 10.22
N ARG A 208 16.09 7.36 11.34
CA ARG A 208 16.56 8.74 11.45
C ARG A 208 18.06 8.93 11.24
N ASP A 209 18.84 7.88 11.45
CA ASP A 209 20.30 7.89 11.36
C ASP A 209 20.76 7.24 10.02
N HIS A 210 19.81 6.85 9.17
CA HIS A 210 20.09 6.25 7.88
C HIS A 210 20.63 7.31 6.92
N ALA A 211 21.59 6.93 6.07
CA ALA A 211 22.22 7.84 5.10
C ALA A 211 21.20 8.54 4.17
N LEU A 212 20.04 7.96 3.96
CA LEU A 212 18.94 8.61 3.20
C LEU A 212 18.23 9.71 3.99
N ALA A 213 18.20 9.67 5.32
CA ALA A 213 17.60 10.72 6.14
C ALA A 213 18.40 12.04 6.03
N ASP A 214 19.71 11.91 5.90
CA ASP A 214 20.62 13.05 5.75
C ASP A 214 20.97 13.32 4.28
N ARG A 215 20.37 12.57 3.35
CA ARG A 215 20.64 12.75 1.93
C ARG A 215 20.24 14.15 1.50
N GLN A 216 21.24 14.95 1.15
CA GLN A 216 21.02 16.19 0.44
C GLN A 216 20.74 15.84 -1.03
N VAL A 217 19.58 16.25 -1.51
CA VAL A 217 19.24 16.12 -2.93
C VAL A 217 19.60 17.45 -3.58
N ASP A 218 20.53 17.42 -4.52
CA ASP A 218 20.82 18.60 -5.32
C ASP A 218 19.54 19.05 -6.05
N PRO A 219 19.23 20.34 -6.06
CA PRO A 219 18.07 20.82 -6.79
C PRO A 219 18.19 20.43 -8.28
N PRO A 220 17.08 19.99 -8.90
CA PRO A 220 17.12 19.62 -10.30
C PRO A 220 17.58 20.82 -11.15
N ARG A 221 18.39 20.53 -12.16
CA ARG A 221 18.82 21.53 -13.15
C ARG A 221 17.59 22.00 -13.92
N ALA A 222 17.27 23.28 -13.81
CA ALA A 222 16.19 23.89 -14.56
C ALA A 222 16.77 24.58 -15.83
N PRO A 223 16.51 24.06 -17.03
CA PRO A 223 16.85 24.78 -18.27
C PRO A 223 16.11 26.11 -18.34
N ALA A 224 16.72 27.08 -19.02
CA ALA A 224 16.08 28.36 -19.24
C ALA A 224 14.74 28.18 -19.96
N ILE A 225 13.72 28.87 -19.48
CA ILE A 225 12.43 28.94 -20.17
C ILE A 225 12.64 29.66 -21.50
N ALA A 226 12.18 29.05 -22.60
CA ALA A 226 12.25 29.67 -23.91
C ALA A 226 11.50 31.00 -23.92
N ASP A 227 12.15 32.04 -24.42
CA ASP A 227 11.54 33.36 -24.54
C ASP A 227 10.37 33.28 -25.53
N ARG A 228 9.17 33.53 -25.05
CA ARG A 228 7.96 33.46 -25.87
C ARG A 228 7.51 34.87 -26.21
N THR A 229 7.58 35.23 -27.46
CA THR A 229 7.05 36.48 -27.96
C THR A 229 5.53 36.55 -27.71
N VAL A 230 5.12 37.59 -27.01
CA VAL A 230 3.71 37.90 -26.78
C VAL A 230 3.08 38.28 -28.12
N GLY A 231 2.16 37.50 -28.65
CA GLY A 231 1.49 37.87 -29.91
C GLY A 231 0.77 36.75 -30.67
N GLY A 232 0.79 35.52 -30.15
CA GLY A 232 0.05 34.36 -30.70
C GLY A 232 -0.84 33.68 -29.65
N GLU A 233 -1.88 33.02 -30.09
CA GLU A 233 -2.64 32.15 -29.23
C GLU A 233 -1.78 30.93 -28.81
N SER A 234 -1.46 30.86 -27.54
CA SER A 234 -0.70 29.76 -26.97
C SER A 234 -1.34 29.32 -25.63
N SER A 235 -1.45 28.02 -25.42
CA SER A 235 -1.89 27.50 -24.14
C SER A 235 -0.74 27.56 -23.12
N PRO A 236 -0.96 28.03 -21.88
CA PRO A 236 0.01 27.92 -20.80
C PRO A 236 0.46 26.46 -20.56
N MET A 237 -0.43 25.48 -20.78
CA MET A 237 -0.14 24.07 -20.65
C MET A 237 0.92 23.58 -21.65
N THR A 238 0.95 24.12 -22.87
CA THR A 238 2.01 23.81 -23.84
C THR A 238 3.38 24.28 -23.35
N ALA A 239 3.43 25.47 -22.73
CA ALA A 239 4.67 25.98 -22.16
C ALA A 239 5.15 25.15 -20.96
N LEU A 240 4.20 24.70 -20.12
CA LEU A 240 4.47 23.82 -19.00
C LEU A 240 4.98 22.46 -19.49
N ASP A 241 4.36 21.87 -20.49
CA ASP A 241 4.73 20.60 -21.10
C ASP A 241 6.18 20.63 -21.63
N GLU A 242 6.52 21.66 -22.40
CA GLU A 242 7.88 21.85 -22.91
C GLU A 242 8.92 21.99 -21.80
N GLN A 243 8.62 22.79 -20.78
CA GLN A 243 9.53 23.01 -19.66
C GLN A 243 9.70 21.76 -18.80
N PHE A 244 8.62 21.01 -18.59
CA PHE A 244 8.67 19.78 -17.82
C PHE A 244 9.55 18.73 -18.49
N VAL A 245 9.37 18.51 -19.80
CA VAL A 245 10.22 17.58 -20.56
C VAL A 245 11.68 18.05 -20.56
N ALA A 246 11.93 19.34 -20.76
CA ALA A 246 13.28 19.88 -20.71
C ALA A 246 13.97 19.68 -19.34
N ILE A 247 13.22 19.79 -18.24
CA ILE A 247 13.74 19.49 -16.89
C ILE A 247 14.05 18.01 -16.76
N ALA A 248 13.17 17.12 -17.20
CA ALA A 248 13.38 15.69 -17.14
C ALA A 248 14.62 15.25 -17.94
N GLU A 249 14.78 15.76 -19.17
CA GLU A 249 15.92 15.48 -20.03
C GLU A 249 17.25 16.01 -19.44
N ALA A 250 17.21 17.19 -18.81
CA ALA A 250 18.39 17.76 -18.18
C ALA A 250 18.82 17.04 -16.89
N ASN A 251 17.97 16.17 -16.37
CA ASN A 251 18.16 15.45 -15.11
C ASN A 251 17.81 13.96 -15.25
N PRO A 252 18.59 13.18 -15.97
CA PRO A 252 18.28 11.77 -16.26
C PRO A 252 18.23 10.89 -15.01
N GLY A 253 18.71 11.36 -13.87
CA GLY A 253 18.58 10.69 -12.59
C GLY A 253 17.28 10.99 -11.84
N LEU A 254 16.46 11.92 -12.34
CA LEU A 254 15.14 12.18 -11.76
C LEU A 254 14.15 11.09 -12.17
N ARG A 255 13.41 10.64 -11.20
CA ARG A 255 12.27 9.76 -11.40
C ARG A 255 11.00 10.59 -11.43
N VAL A 256 10.62 11.02 -12.62
CA VAL A 256 9.44 11.86 -12.82
C VAL A 256 8.18 11.01 -12.94
N ARG A 257 7.06 11.53 -12.43
CA ARG A 257 5.74 10.96 -12.61
C ARG A 257 4.73 12.04 -12.92
N VAL A 258 3.83 11.75 -13.83
CA VAL A 258 2.73 12.64 -14.20
C VAL A 258 1.41 11.94 -13.91
N GLY A 259 0.59 12.55 -13.05
CA GLY A 259 -0.80 12.18 -12.85
C GLY A 259 -1.67 13.18 -13.58
N ASN A 260 -2.55 12.70 -14.46
CA ASN A 260 -3.51 13.53 -15.16
C ASN A 260 -4.91 12.87 -15.05
N PRO A 261 -5.93 13.63 -14.62
CA PRO A 261 -7.28 13.07 -14.44
C PRO A 261 -8.03 12.85 -15.76
N ASP A 262 -7.46 13.27 -16.89
CA ASP A 262 -8.02 13.19 -18.21
C ASP A 262 -6.92 12.79 -19.23
N GLU A 263 -7.19 12.84 -20.51
CA GLU A 263 -6.21 12.52 -21.56
C GLU A 263 -5.08 13.55 -21.62
N LEU A 264 -3.83 13.10 -21.71
CA LEU A 264 -2.67 13.98 -21.75
C LEU A 264 -2.70 14.92 -22.96
N ARG A 265 -3.07 14.41 -24.16
CA ARG A 265 -3.11 15.22 -25.37
C ARG A 265 -4.18 16.30 -25.33
N SER A 266 -5.35 16.00 -24.79
CA SER A 266 -6.43 16.99 -24.63
C SER A 266 -6.01 18.13 -23.70
N ASN A 267 -5.16 17.82 -22.73
CA ASN A 267 -4.57 18.80 -21.81
C ASN A 267 -3.27 19.43 -22.30
N LYS A 268 -2.90 19.25 -23.58
CA LYS A 268 -1.70 19.82 -24.22
C LYS A 268 -0.38 19.35 -23.58
N LEU A 269 -0.36 18.10 -23.12
CA LEU A 269 0.83 17.42 -22.58
C LEU A 269 1.39 16.41 -23.60
N ASP A 270 1.43 16.80 -24.86
CA ASP A 270 1.82 15.95 -25.98
C ASP A 270 3.29 15.49 -25.87
N ARG A 271 4.19 16.42 -25.56
CA ARG A 271 5.63 16.13 -25.43
C ARG A 271 5.92 15.23 -24.25
N THR A 272 5.23 15.47 -23.13
CA THR A 272 5.31 14.60 -21.95
C THR A 272 4.91 13.17 -22.30
N LEU A 273 3.78 13.00 -23.01
CA LEU A 273 3.34 11.69 -23.45
C LEU A 273 4.35 11.01 -24.39
N ASP A 274 4.86 11.74 -25.37
CA ASP A 274 5.79 11.17 -26.35
C ASP A 274 7.15 10.83 -25.73
N ALA A 275 7.62 11.62 -24.76
CA ALA A 275 8.90 11.40 -24.08
C ALA A 275 8.82 10.29 -23.02
N MET A 276 7.75 10.27 -22.21
CA MET A 276 7.65 9.38 -21.04
C MET A 276 6.79 8.16 -21.30
N LYS A 277 5.87 8.25 -22.25
CA LYS A 277 4.94 7.18 -22.66
C LYS A 277 3.96 6.77 -21.55
N HIS A 278 2.87 6.14 -21.93
CA HIS A 278 2.00 5.45 -21.01
C HIS A 278 2.61 4.13 -20.58
N ARG A 279 2.58 3.88 -19.30
CA ARG A 279 2.93 2.57 -18.78
C ARG A 279 1.79 1.60 -19.08
N VAL A 280 2.07 0.56 -19.85
CA VAL A 280 1.11 -0.48 -20.25
C VAL A 280 1.75 -1.86 -20.15
N HIS A 281 0.93 -2.88 -19.97
CA HIS A 281 1.40 -4.27 -19.88
C HIS A 281 1.92 -4.77 -21.23
N GLU A 282 1.14 -4.54 -22.28
CA GLU A 282 1.45 -4.96 -23.64
C GLU A 282 1.41 -3.74 -24.57
N PRO A 283 2.55 -3.08 -24.82
CA PRO A 283 2.60 -1.88 -25.62
C PRO A 283 2.35 -2.16 -27.11
N GLU A 284 1.56 -1.29 -27.74
CA GLU A 284 1.31 -1.35 -29.17
C GLU A 284 2.42 -0.64 -29.96
N PRO A 285 2.91 -1.23 -31.08
CA PRO A 285 3.86 -0.56 -31.95
C PRO A 285 3.33 0.75 -32.53
N GLY A 286 4.09 1.82 -32.42
CA GLY A 286 3.73 3.13 -32.97
C GLY A 286 2.80 3.97 -32.08
N VAL A 287 2.45 3.48 -30.91
CA VAL A 287 1.73 4.22 -29.86
C VAL A 287 2.74 4.68 -28.79
N ALA A 288 2.41 5.77 -28.10
CA ALA A 288 3.25 6.28 -27.01
C ALA A 288 3.05 5.43 -25.72
N GLU A 289 3.48 4.19 -25.79
CA GLU A 289 3.33 3.17 -24.75
C GLU A 289 4.64 2.47 -24.46
N SER A 290 4.81 2.02 -23.19
CA SER A 290 6.01 1.33 -22.73
C SER A 290 5.70 0.50 -21.47
N PRO A 291 6.38 -0.65 -21.24
CA PRO A 291 6.23 -1.39 -19.99
C PRO A 291 6.77 -0.64 -18.77
N THR A 292 7.64 0.33 -18.98
CA THR A 292 8.27 1.11 -17.90
C THR A 292 7.72 2.53 -17.76
N GLY A 293 7.00 2.99 -18.78
CA GLY A 293 6.46 4.34 -18.84
C GLY A 293 7.49 5.37 -19.23
#